data_4a875b74e99b96d850e2124fb0d55ea9
#
_entry.id   4a875b74e99b96d850e2124fb0d55ea9
#
_cell.length_a   1.000
_cell.length_b   1.000
_cell.length_c   1.000
_cell.angle_alpha   90.00
_cell.angle_beta   90.00
_cell.angle_gamma   90.00
#
_symmetry.space_group_name_H-M   'P 1'
#
loop_
_entity.id
_entity.type
_entity.pdbx_description
1 polymer ?
#
loop_
_entity_poly.entity_id
_entity_poly.type
_entity_poly.pdbx_seq_one_letter_code
_entity_poly.pdbx_strand_id
1 'polypeptide(L)'
;MVLNYIWVAFFMIAFVIAIIKLIFMGDVEVFPAIMNSTFDSSKTAFEISLGLTGVLSLWLGIMKIGEKGGVVNAMARVLSPVFNKLFPELPKGHPVYGNIFMNIAANMLGLDNAATPLGLKAMEGLQELNPKKDTASNAMIMFLVLNTSGLTLIPVSIMVYRAQMGAAQPTDIFIPILIATFVSTLAGIIVTSLFQRINLLQPVLLATLGGMSAAVAAIIWGFSRLDSTMMNLVGTTTANVLLLTIIISFILAGVRKRINVYDAFVEGAKEGFSTAVRIIPYLVAVLVGIGVFRASGAMDWLINGVTWLVSLTGCNADWVGALPTALMKPLSGSGARGMMVDAMNTYGADSFVGRLSCIFQGSTDTTFYILAVYFGSVGIAKTRHAVACGLLSDLAGIIAAIAICYLFFG
;
A
#
# COMPACT_ATOMS: atom_id res chain seq x y z
N MET A 1 -13.24 5.67 12.19
CA MET A 1 -14.55 5.09 12.57
C MET A 1 -14.78 3.70 11.97
N VAL A 2 -14.54 3.44 10.68
CA VAL A 2 -14.81 2.13 10.04
C VAL A 2 -14.02 0.99 10.70
N LEU A 3 -12.73 1.16 10.92
CA LEU A 3 -11.89 0.14 11.57
C LEU A 3 -12.42 -0.26 12.97
N ASN A 4 -12.98 0.68 13.73
CA ASN A 4 -13.57 0.37 15.03
C ASN A 4 -14.73 -0.61 14.90
N TYR A 5 -15.63 -0.42 13.93
CA TYR A 5 -16.75 -1.34 13.71
C TYR A 5 -16.28 -2.71 13.25
N ILE A 6 -15.28 -2.78 12.38
CA ILE A 6 -14.70 -4.04 11.90
C ILE A 6 -14.04 -4.78 13.09
N TRP A 7 -13.26 -4.07 13.88
CA TRP A 7 -12.58 -4.65 15.03
C TRP A 7 -13.58 -5.21 16.06
N VAL A 8 -14.61 -4.45 16.39
CA VAL A 8 -15.70 -4.91 17.25
C VAL A 8 -16.42 -6.12 16.64
N ALA A 9 -16.70 -6.08 15.33
CA ALA A 9 -17.34 -7.17 14.61
C ALA A 9 -16.55 -8.48 14.69
N PHE A 10 -15.21 -8.45 14.64
CA PHE A 10 -14.39 -9.65 14.79
C PHE A 10 -14.66 -10.37 16.10
N PHE A 11 -14.71 -9.65 17.22
CA PHE A 11 -15.01 -10.26 18.52
C PHE A 11 -16.45 -10.71 18.65
N MET A 12 -17.40 -9.88 18.20
CA MET A 12 -18.83 -10.19 18.33
C MET A 12 -19.22 -11.41 17.48
N ILE A 13 -18.77 -11.46 16.22
CA ILE A 13 -19.03 -12.60 15.33
C ILE A 13 -18.35 -13.86 15.87
N ALA A 14 -17.09 -13.75 16.29
CA ALA A 14 -16.36 -14.88 16.87
C ALA A 14 -17.08 -15.45 18.10
N PHE A 15 -17.56 -14.58 18.99
CA PHE A 15 -18.30 -15.00 20.17
C PHE A 15 -19.61 -15.71 19.81
N VAL A 16 -20.39 -15.18 18.86
CA VAL A 16 -21.64 -15.81 18.41
C VAL A 16 -21.36 -17.17 17.79
N ILE A 17 -20.35 -17.29 16.93
CA ILE A 17 -19.97 -18.56 16.31
C ILE A 17 -19.49 -19.57 17.38
N ALA A 18 -18.70 -19.09 18.35
CA ALA A 18 -18.25 -19.96 19.45
C ALA A 18 -19.42 -20.53 20.27
N ILE A 19 -20.44 -19.71 20.57
CA ILE A 19 -21.67 -20.19 21.23
C ILE A 19 -22.41 -21.20 20.35
N ILE A 20 -22.56 -20.95 19.07
CA ILE A 20 -23.21 -21.87 18.13
C ILE A 20 -22.46 -23.20 18.11
N LYS A 21 -21.14 -23.20 18.01
CA LYS A 21 -20.32 -24.42 18.03
C LYS A 21 -20.45 -25.16 19.35
N LEU A 22 -20.41 -24.46 20.49
CA LEU A 22 -20.56 -25.09 21.80
C LEU A 22 -21.94 -25.77 21.96
N ILE A 23 -23.03 -25.06 21.62
CA ILE A 23 -24.40 -25.55 21.88
C ILE A 23 -24.83 -26.63 20.87
N PHE A 24 -24.58 -26.39 19.57
CA PHE A 24 -25.10 -27.24 18.50
C PHE A 24 -24.11 -28.30 17.99
N MET A 25 -22.79 -28.07 18.17
CA MET A 25 -21.75 -29.00 17.72
C MET A 25 -21.03 -29.69 18.90
N GLY A 26 -21.27 -29.26 20.13
CA GLY A 26 -20.61 -29.80 21.33
C GLY A 26 -19.12 -29.49 21.40
N ASP A 27 -18.64 -28.46 20.65
CA ASP A 27 -17.24 -28.08 20.59
C ASP A 27 -16.86 -27.28 21.84
N VAL A 28 -16.35 -27.97 22.85
CA VAL A 28 -15.91 -27.37 24.12
C VAL A 28 -14.53 -26.70 24.00
N GLU A 29 -13.77 -27.02 22.97
CA GLU A 29 -12.41 -26.51 22.77
C GLU A 29 -12.40 -25.12 22.10
N VAL A 30 -13.52 -24.67 21.53
CA VAL A 30 -13.57 -23.38 20.80
C VAL A 30 -13.22 -22.19 21.68
N PHE A 31 -13.69 -22.14 22.94
CA PHE A 31 -13.38 -21.03 23.85
C PHE A 31 -11.92 -21.05 24.32
N PRO A 32 -11.34 -22.18 24.76
CA PRO A 32 -9.90 -22.30 24.98
C PRO A 32 -9.07 -21.89 23.77
N ALA A 33 -9.42 -22.33 22.57
CA ALA A 33 -8.72 -21.97 21.34
C ALA A 33 -8.75 -20.46 21.09
N ILE A 34 -9.90 -19.79 21.26
CA ILE A 34 -10.03 -18.34 21.13
C ILE A 34 -9.16 -17.61 22.16
N MET A 35 -9.22 -18.04 23.44
CA MET A 35 -8.43 -17.41 24.50
C MET A 35 -6.93 -17.58 24.27
N ASN A 36 -6.46 -18.77 23.90
CA ASN A 36 -5.05 -19.01 23.56
C ASN A 36 -4.62 -18.14 22.39
N SER A 37 -5.47 -18.02 21.36
CA SER A 37 -5.13 -17.17 20.19
C SER A 37 -4.92 -15.69 20.56
N THR A 38 -5.57 -15.17 21.62
CA THR A 38 -5.34 -13.79 22.08
C THR A 38 -3.91 -13.59 22.60
N PHE A 39 -3.43 -14.56 23.39
CA PHE A 39 -2.06 -14.52 23.96
C PHE A 39 -1.03 -14.73 22.85
N ASP A 40 -1.21 -15.74 21.99
CA ASP A 40 -0.29 -16.05 20.90
C ASP A 40 -0.20 -14.89 19.90
N SER A 41 -1.35 -14.31 19.52
CA SER A 41 -1.38 -13.14 18.63
C SER A 41 -0.71 -11.91 19.24
N SER A 42 -0.89 -11.68 20.55
CA SER A 42 -0.25 -10.57 21.25
C SER A 42 1.27 -10.72 21.27
N LYS A 43 1.75 -11.94 21.58
CA LYS A 43 3.18 -12.28 21.57
C LYS A 43 3.77 -12.11 20.16
N THR A 44 3.12 -12.70 19.16
CA THR A 44 3.54 -12.60 17.75
C THR A 44 3.60 -11.15 17.29
N ALA A 45 2.61 -10.30 17.63
CA ALA A 45 2.61 -8.89 17.29
C ALA A 45 3.82 -8.14 17.86
N PHE A 46 4.16 -8.43 19.12
CA PHE A 46 5.32 -7.81 19.76
C PHE A 46 6.65 -8.28 19.13
N GLU A 47 6.80 -9.59 18.93
CA GLU A 47 8.01 -10.19 18.33
C GLU A 47 8.26 -9.65 16.91
N ILE A 48 7.22 -9.57 16.08
CA ILE A 48 7.30 -8.97 14.74
C ILE A 48 7.74 -7.51 14.84
N SER A 49 7.10 -6.72 15.71
CA SER A 49 7.44 -5.29 15.85
C SER A 49 8.88 -5.07 16.32
N LEU A 50 9.37 -5.91 17.22
CA LEU A 50 10.74 -5.88 17.68
C LEU A 50 11.72 -6.19 16.54
N GLY A 51 11.46 -7.24 15.77
CA GLY A 51 12.29 -7.61 14.62
C GLY A 51 12.29 -6.58 13.49
N LEU A 52 11.18 -5.86 13.32
CA LEU A 52 11.10 -4.75 12.36
C LEU A 52 12.04 -3.58 12.70
N THR A 53 12.41 -3.41 13.95
CA THR A 53 13.14 -2.22 14.42
C THR A 53 14.45 -1.99 13.66
N GLY A 54 15.27 -3.04 13.48
CA GLY A 54 16.57 -2.91 12.79
C GLY A 54 16.39 -2.59 11.30
N VAL A 55 15.48 -3.28 10.63
CA VAL A 55 15.31 -3.11 9.18
C VAL A 55 14.60 -1.78 8.86
N LEU A 56 13.62 -1.34 9.67
CA LEU A 56 13.03 0.00 9.55
C LEU A 56 14.04 1.10 9.80
N SER A 57 14.92 0.94 10.80
CA SER A 57 16.00 1.89 11.07
C SER A 57 16.97 2.00 9.89
N LEU A 58 17.35 0.87 9.29
CA LEU A 58 18.19 0.85 8.09
C LEU A 58 17.54 1.66 6.95
N TRP A 59 16.30 1.30 6.59
CA TRP A 59 15.66 1.90 5.44
C TRP A 59 15.29 3.37 5.65
N LEU A 60 14.75 3.75 6.81
CA LEU A 60 14.46 5.16 7.10
C LEU A 60 15.73 6.00 7.22
N GLY A 61 16.85 5.40 7.67
CA GLY A 61 18.17 6.02 7.60
C GLY A 61 18.60 6.33 6.16
N ILE A 62 18.52 5.36 5.26
CA ILE A 62 18.81 5.54 3.83
C ILE A 62 17.88 6.58 3.19
N MET A 63 16.57 6.50 3.48
CA MET A 63 15.58 7.46 2.97
C MET A 63 15.89 8.89 3.43
N LYS A 64 16.32 9.09 4.67
CA LYS A 64 16.69 10.41 5.21
C LYS A 64 17.89 11.02 4.50
N ILE A 65 18.88 10.20 4.11
CA ILE A 65 19.98 10.65 3.25
C ILE A 65 19.45 11.17 1.91
N GLY A 66 18.57 10.40 1.26
CA GLY A 66 17.94 10.79 -0.02
C GLY A 66 17.12 12.08 0.10
N GLU A 67 16.32 12.22 1.17
CA GLU A 67 15.54 13.42 1.46
C GLU A 67 16.44 14.66 1.58
N LYS A 68 17.43 14.63 2.48
CA LYS A 68 18.40 15.71 2.67
C LYS A 68 19.30 15.93 1.43
N GLY A 69 19.61 14.84 0.71
CA GLY A 69 20.30 14.86 -0.56
C GLY A 69 19.54 15.56 -1.70
N GLY A 70 18.24 15.82 -1.49
CA GLY A 70 17.38 16.54 -2.44
C GLY A 70 16.80 15.66 -3.54
N VAL A 71 16.75 14.34 -3.34
CA VAL A 71 16.17 13.39 -4.30
C VAL A 71 14.69 13.69 -4.53
N VAL A 72 13.92 14.00 -3.45
CA VAL A 72 12.51 14.37 -3.53
C VAL A 72 12.32 15.59 -4.46
N ASN A 73 13.15 16.63 -4.31
CA ASN A 73 13.10 17.81 -5.17
C ASN A 73 13.45 17.50 -6.64
N ALA A 74 14.38 16.58 -6.88
CA ALA A 74 14.75 16.16 -8.22
C ALA A 74 13.58 15.40 -8.87
N MET A 75 12.97 14.47 -8.16
CA MET A 75 11.78 13.74 -8.64
C MET A 75 10.60 14.67 -8.91
N ALA A 76 10.29 15.60 -7.99
CA ALA A 76 9.23 16.57 -8.19
C ALA A 76 9.41 17.37 -9.49
N ARG A 77 10.65 17.77 -9.83
CA ARG A 77 10.97 18.45 -11.11
C ARG A 77 10.74 17.56 -12.33
N VAL A 78 11.11 16.28 -12.25
CA VAL A 78 10.90 15.33 -13.36
C VAL A 78 9.40 15.06 -13.58
N LEU A 79 8.61 14.99 -12.50
CA LEU A 79 7.18 14.73 -12.56
C LEU A 79 6.37 15.95 -13.01
N SER A 80 6.86 17.16 -12.76
CA SER A 80 6.10 18.39 -12.96
C SER A 80 5.52 18.60 -14.38
N PRO A 81 6.19 18.27 -15.50
CA PRO A 81 5.62 18.46 -16.85
C PRO A 81 4.36 17.63 -17.09
N VAL A 82 4.32 16.42 -16.50
CA VAL A 82 3.18 15.49 -16.63
C VAL A 82 2.04 15.93 -15.73
N PHE A 83 2.34 16.14 -14.45
CA PHE A 83 1.33 16.45 -13.46
C PHE A 83 0.69 17.83 -13.67
N ASN A 84 1.40 18.82 -14.20
CA ASN A 84 0.80 20.09 -14.58
C ASN A 84 -0.38 19.93 -15.56
N LYS A 85 -0.40 18.88 -16.37
CA LYS A 85 -1.50 18.59 -17.31
C LYS A 85 -2.70 17.91 -16.66
N LEU A 86 -2.50 17.28 -15.51
CA LEU A 86 -3.57 16.65 -14.73
C LEU A 86 -4.34 17.64 -13.85
N PHE A 87 -3.80 18.88 -13.70
CA PHE A 87 -4.42 19.95 -12.91
C PHE A 87 -4.73 21.19 -13.75
N PRO A 88 -5.57 21.10 -14.80
CA PRO A 88 -5.78 22.19 -15.75
C PRO A 88 -6.45 23.42 -15.13
N GLU A 89 -7.15 23.28 -14.01
CA GLU A 89 -7.85 24.37 -13.33
C GLU A 89 -6.94 25.22 -12.43
N LEU A 90 -5.71 24.77 -12.17
CA LEU A 90 -4.79 25.50 -11.32
C LEU A 90 -4.03 26.57 -12.12
N PRO A 91 -3.87 27.78 -11.56
CA PRO A 91 -3.09 28.85 -12.20
C PRO A 91 -1.64 28.42 -12.42
N LYS A 92 -1.11 28.62 -13.62
CA LYS A 92 0.28 28.27 -13.95
C LYS A 92 1.26 28.94 -13.00
N GLY A 93 2.20 28.18 -12.47
CA GLY A 93 3.23 28.68 -11.55
C GLY A 93 2.77 28.92 -10.11
N HIS A 94 1.54 28.56 -9.75
CA HIS A 94 1.07 28.69 -8.38
C HIS A 94 1.89 27.80 -7.42
N PRO A 95 2.26 28.30 -6.22
CA PRO A 95 3.09 27.55 -5.25
C PRO A 95 2.54 26.18 -4.86
N VAL A 96 1.22 25.97 -4.94
CA VAL A 96 0.57 24.70 -4.61
C VAL A 96 1.11 23.53 -5.44
N TYR A 97 1.55 23.77 -6.68
CA TYR A 97 2.17 22.72 -7.48
C TYR A 97 3.42 22.14 -6.82
N GLY A 98 4.23 22.99 -6.17
CA GLY A 98 5.41 22.54 -5.43
C GLY A 98 5.04 21.53 -4.34
N ASN A 99 4.02 21.82 -3.55
CA ASN A 99 3.56 20.94 -2.47
C ASN A 99 2.96 19.63 -3.02
N ILE A 100 2.16 19.70 -4.10
CA ILE A 100 1.59 18.52 -4.77
C ILE A 100 2.72 17.61 -5.27
N PHE A 101 3.70 18.14 -5.99
CA PHE A 101 4.77 17.32 -6.58
C PHE A 101 5.72 16.76 -5.52
N MET A 102 6.01 17.53 -4.48
CA MET A 102 6.81 17.06 -3.36
C MET A 102 6.11 15.95 -2.59
N ASN A 103 4.79 16.05 -2.36
CA ASN A 103 4.00 15.00 -1.73
C ASN A 103 4.01 13.72 -2.57
N ILE A 104 3.71 13.81 -3.89
CA ILE A 104 3.70 12.65 -4.78
C ILE A 104 5.09 12.01 -4.85
N ALA A 105 6.15 12.81 -4.99
CA ALA A 105 7.52 12.31 -5.02
C ALA A 105 7.91 11.61 -3.69
N ALA A 106 7.48 12.15 -2.55
CA ALA A 106 7.71 11.55 -1.25
C ALA A 106 6.98 10.20 -1.11
N ASN A 107 5.71 10.12 -1.53
CA ASN A 107 4.94 8.87 -1.56
C ASN A 107 5.59 7.84 -2.48
N MET A 108 6.01 8.23 -3.69
CA MET A 108 6.67 7.32 -4.62
C MET A 108 7.96 6.72 -4.04
N LEU A 109 8.65 7.47 -3.20
CA LEU A 109 9.86 7.01 -2.50
C LEU A 109 9.57 6.26 -1.20
N GLY A 110 8.31 6.16 -0.75
CA GLY A 110 7.93 5.53 0.53
C GLY A 110 8.32 6.37 1.77
N LEU A 111 8.40 7.70 1.61
CA LEU A 111 8.70 8.66 2.68
C LEU A 111 7.40 9.13 3.36
N ASP A 112 6.66 8.21 4.00
CA ASP A 112 5.33 8.46 4.60
C ASP A 112 5.35 9.64 5.60
N ASN A 113 6.41 9.78 6.39
CA ASN A 113 6.57 10.85 7.37
C ASN A 113 6.68 12.25 6.71
N ALA A 114 7.29 12.33 5.53
CA ALA A 114 7.42 13.58 4.77
C ALA A 114 6.20 13.84 3.88
N ALA A 115 5.58 12.77 3.36
CA ALA A 115 4.47 12.86 2.42
C ALA A 115 3.22 13.50 3.04
N THR A 116 2.81 13.07 4.24
CA THR A 116 1.58 13.56 4.88
C THR A 116 1.60 15.07 5.14
N PRO A 117 2.63 15.68 5.77
CA PRO A 117 2.68 17.14 5.95
C PRO A 117 2.66 17.92 4.64
N LEU A 118 3.34 17.40 3.59
CA LEU A 118 3.33 18.03 2.26
C LEU A 118 1.95 17.95 1.62
N GLY A 119 1.24 16.83 1.82
CA GLY A 119 -0.13 16.66 1.34
C GLY A 119 -1.11 17.59 2.02
N LEU A 120 -0.98 17.80 3.34
CA LEU A 120 -1.80 18.76 4.07
C LEU A 120 -1.59 20.20 3.55
N LYS A 121 -0.33 20.62 3.33
CA LYS A 121 -0.02 21.92 2.73
C LYS A 121 -0.53 22.03 1.28
N ALA A 122 -0.50 20.95 0.51
CA ALA A 122 -1.11 20.94 -0.81
C ALA A 122 -2.63 21.15 -0.73
N MET A 123 -3.30 20.47 0.20
CA MET A 123 -4.74 20.65 0.41
C MET A 123 -5.12 22.06 0.87
N GLU A 124 -4.34 22.68 1.76
CA GLU A 124 -4.51 24.08 2.17
C GLU A 124 -4.45 25.00 0.94
N GLY A 125 -3.40 24.89 0.12
CA GLY A 125 -3.27 25.70 -1.08
C GLY A 125 -4.36 25.43 -2.13
N LEU A 126 -4.83 24.18 -2.25
CA LEU A 126 -5.98 23.85 -3.10
C LEU A 126 -7.28 24.43 -2.56
N GLN A 127 -7.45 24.51 -1.23
CA GLN A 127 -8.62 25.09 -0.59
C GLN A 127 -8.67 26.61 -0.73
N GLU A 128 -7.53 27.29 -0.74
CA GLU A 128 -7.47 28.74 -1.03
C GLU A 128 -8.04 29.04 -2.42
N LEU A 129 -7.73 28.20 -3.41
CA LEU A 129 -8.21 28.33 -4.78
C LEU A 129 -9.63 27.78 -5.01
N ASN A 130 -10.20 27.08 -4.03
CA ASN A 130 -11.49 26.42 -4.16
C ASN A 130 -12.66 27.41 -4.01
N PRO A 131 -13.52 27.59 -5.02
CA PRO A 131 -14.64 28.50 -4.96
C PRO A 131 -15.76 28.05 -4.00
N LYS A 132 -15.88 26.73 -3.77
CA LYS A 132 -16.91 26.14 -2.89
C LYS A 132 -16.23 25.45 -1.72
N LYS A 133 -16.17 26.13 -0.58
CA LYS A 133 -15.37 25.72 0.58
C LYS A 133 -15.78 24.38 1.22
N ASP A 134 -17.03 23.96 1.07
CA ASP A 134 -17.57 22.68 1.59
C ASP A 134 -17.51 21.51 0.59
N THR A 135 -17.16 21.79 -0.67
CA THR A 135 -17.26 20.84 -1.78
C THR A 135 -15.89 20.64 -2.45
N ALA A 136 -15.47 19.40 -2.65
CA ALA A 136 -14.19 19.08 -3.28
C ALA A 136 -14.09 19.65 -4.70
N SER A 137 -12.98 20.35 -5.00
CA SER A 137 -12.65 20.80 -6.36
C SER A 137 -12.10 19.63 -7.21
N ASN A 138 -12.08 19.78 -8.53
CA ASN A 138 -11.50 18.75 -9.41
C ASN A 138 -10.01 18.53 -9.10
N ALA A 139 -9.26 19.60 -8.84
CA ALA A 139 -7.85 19.48 -8.46
C ALA A 139 -7.66 18.70 -7.15
N MET A 140 -8.48 18.94 -6.13
CA MET A 140 -8.45 18.18 -4.88
C MET A 140 -8.73 16.70 -5.12
N ILE A 141 -9.72 16.37 -5.95
CA ILE A 141 -10.09 14.98 -6.26
C ILE A 141 -8.95 14.27 -7.01
N MET A 142 -8.37 14.90 -8.04
CA MET A 142 -7.22 14.33 -8.76
C MET A 142 -6.04 14.12 -7.81
N PHE A 143 -5.72 15.09 -6.97
CA PHE A 143 -4.64 14.98 -5.98
C PHE A 143 -4.89 13.82 -5.01
N LEU A 144 -6.11 13.68 -4.52
CA LEU A 144 -6.51 12.59 -3.63
C LEU A 144 -6.35 11.24 -4.33
N VAL A 145 -6.85 11.08 -5.56
CA VAL A 145 -6.76 9.81 -6.30
C VAL A 145 -5.32 9.41 -6.59
N LEU A 146 -4.44 10.36 -6.91
CA LEU A 146 -3.01 10.10 -7.05
C LEU A 146 -2.36 9.60 -5.76
N ASN A 147 -2.83 10.06 -4.60
CA ASN A 147 -2.37 9.56 -3.30
C ASN A 147 -2.96 8.19 -2.99
N THR A 148 -4.26 7.95 -3.23
CA THR A 148 -4.91 6.66 -2.94
C THR A 148 -4.42 5.55 -3.85
N SER A 149 -4.16 5.83 -5.12
CA SER A 149 -3.55 4.86 -6.04
C SER A 149 -2.12 4.50 -5.68
N GLY A 150 -1.44 5.38 -4.92
CA GLY A 150 -0.21 5.09 -4.20
C GLY A 150 0.94 4.58 -5.04
N LEU A 151 1.25 5.22 -6.20
CA LEU A 151 2.40 4.79 -7.02
C LEU A 151 3.67 4.73 -6.17
N THR A 152 4.04 3.52 -5.75
CA THR A 152 5.18 3.26 -4.90
C THR A 152 6.32 2.68 -5.72
N LEU A 153 7.47 3.36 -5.77
CA LEU A 153 8.67 2.86 -6.42
C LEU A 153 9.48 1.94 -5.52
N ILE A 154 9.38 2.14 -4.21
CA ILE A 154 10.18 1.39 -3.23
C ILE A 154 9.27 0.87 -2.10
N PRO A 155 8.70 -0.34 -2.23
CA PRO A 155 7.79 -0.92 -1.24
C PRO A 155 8.54 -1.48 -0.02
N VAL A 156 9.37 -0.64 0.62
CA VAL A 156 10.28 -1.02 1.70
C VAL A 156 9.57 -1.73 2.83
N SER A 157 8.49 -1.14 3.34
CA SER A 157 7.78 -1.66 4.50
C SER A 157 7.32 -3.11 4.31
N ILE A 158 6.86 -3.46 3.11
CA ILE A 158 6.37 -4.82 2.82
C ILE A 158 7.53 -5.82 2.77
N MET A 159 8.63 -5.45 2.13
CA MET A 159 9.84 -6.29 2.10
C MET A 159 10.40 -6.54 3.51
N VAL A 160 10.32 -5.53 4.38
CA VAL A 160 10.72 -5.63 5.79
C VAL A 160 9.86 -6.64 6.54
N TYR A 161 8.53 -6.60 6.39
CA TYR A 161 7.62 -7.59 6.96
C TYR A 161 7.92 -9.00 6.44
N ARG A 162 8.14 -9.16 5.13
CA ARG A 162 8.49 -10.46 4.54
C ARG A 162 9.80 -11.02 5.13
N ALA A 163 10.83 -10.18 5.24
CA ALA A 163 12.10 -10.58 5.84
C ALA A 163 11.90 -11.05 7.29
N GLN A 164 11.11 -10.32 8.09
CA GLN A 164 10.80 -10.67 9.47
C GLN A 164 9.96 -11.95 9.59
N MET A 165 9.10 -12.22 8.58
CA MET A 165 8.28 -13.43 8.51
C MET A 165 9.01 -14.63 7.91
N GLY A 166 10.33 -14.55 7.70
CA GLY A 166 11.18 -15.65 7.26
C GLY A 166 11.06 -15.98 5.78
N ALA A 167 10.66 -15.03 4.93
CA ALA A 167 10.67 -15.23 3.48
C ALA A 167 12.10 -15.53 2.98
N ALA A 168 12.26 -16.55 2.13
CA ALA A 168 13.53 -16.90 1.54
C ALA A 168 14.10 -15.78 0.65
N GLN A 169 13.20 -15.07 -0.05
CA GLN A 169 13.52 -13.94 -0.93
C GLN A 169 12.56 -12.78 -0.65
N PRO A 170 12.84 -11.92 0.34
CA PRO A 170 11.92 -10.81 0.71
C PRO A 170 11.64 -9.83 -0.42
N THR A 171 12.52 -9.73 -1.42
CA THR A 171 12.46 -8.79 -2.54
C THR A 171 11.75 -9.33 -3.78
N ASP A 172 11.33 -10.58 -3.82
CA ASP A 172 10.69 -11.21 -4.99
C ASP A 172 9.37 -10.53 -5.40
N ILE A 173 8.68 -9.90 -4.43
CA ILE A 173 7.44 -9.13 -4.66
C ILE A 173 7.68 -7.70 -5.19
N PHE A 174 8.93 -7.25 -5.33
CA PHE A 174 9.25 -5.88 -5.72
C PHE A 174 8.67 -5.51 -7.09
N ILE A 175 8.99 -6.30 -8.13
CA ILE A 175 8.48 -6.06 -9.49
C ILE A 175 6.96 -6.24 -9.56
N PRO A 176 6.35 -7.31 -8.99
CA PRO A 176 4.92 -7.44 -8.89
C PRO A 176 4.20 -6.23 -8.30
N ILE A 177 4.70 -5.68 -7.18
CA ILE A 177 4.12 -4.48 -6.57
C ILE A 177 4.25 -3.26 -7.48
N LEU A 178 5.42 -3.04 -8.12
CA LEU A 178 5.60 -1.93 -9.05
C LEU A 178 4.58 -1.96 -10.19
N ILE A 179 4.32 -3.12 -10.76
CA ILE A 179 3.35 -3.27 -11.85
C ILE A 179 1.93 -3.04 -11.33
N ALA A 180 1.56 -3.64 -10.18
CA ALA A 180 0.22 -3.51 -9.62
C ALA A 180 -0.11 -2.06 -9.25
N THR A 181 0.82 -1.35 -8.59
CA THR A 181 0.62 0.06 -8.22
C THR A 181 0.61 1.00 -9.43
N PHE A 182 1.38 0.68 -10.48
CA PHE A 182 1.30 1.40 -11.75
C PHE A 182 -0.08 1.25 -12.40
N VAL A 183 -0.63 0.02 -12.47
CA VAL A 183 -1.97 -0.23 -13.03
C VAL A 183 -3.05 0.48 -12.23
N SER A 184 -2.98 0.44 -10.90
CA SER A 184 -3.88 1.19 -10.02
C SER A 184 -3.83 2.70 -10.30
N THR A 185 -2.64 3.28 -10.38
CA THR A 185 -2.45 4.71 -10.63
C THR A 185 -2.94 5.11 -12.03
N LEU A 186 -2.63 4.31 -13.04
CA LEU A 186 -3.11 4.53 -14.40
C LEU A 186 -4.64 4.51 -14.47
N ALA A 187 -5.28 3.51 -13.84
CA ALA A 187 -6.73 3.42 -13.74
C ALA A 187 -7.32 4.62 -12.99
N GLY A 188 -6.73 5.03 -11.88
CA GLY A 188 -7.14 6.21 -11.12
C GLY A 188 -7.07 7.50 -11.95
N ILE A 189 -5.97 7.72 -12.69
CA ILE A 189 -5.82 8.85 -13.61
C ILE A 189 -6.88 8.80 -14.71
N ILE A 190 -7.09 7.65 -15.36
CA ILE A 190 -8.06 7.50 -16.45
C ILE A 190 -9.46 7.78 -15.93
N VAL A 191 -9.89 7.12 -14.86
CA VAL A 191 -11.26 7.28 -14.32
C VAL A 191 -11.49 8.72 -13.89
N THR A 192 -10.57 9.33 -13.15
CA THR A 192 -10.71 10.72 -12.70
C THR A 192 -10.73 11.69 -13.88
N SER A 193 -9.89 11.46 -14.90
CA SER A 193 -9.87 12.28 -16.11
C SER A 193 -11.16 12.19 -16.90
N LEU A 194 -11.81 11.02 -16.94
CA LEU A 194 -13.13 10.85 -17.57
C LEU A 194 -14.19 11.68 -16.83
N PHE A 195 -14.25 11.61 -15.51
CA PHE A 195 -15.19 12.43 -14.72
C PHE A 195 -14.94 13.93 -14.87
N GLN A 196 -13.67 14.34 -14.98
CA GLN A 196 -13.24 15.74 -15.05
C GLN A 196 -13.07 16.25 -16.50
N ARG A 197 -13.28 15.39 -17.50
CA ARG A 197 -13.12 15.69 -18.94
C ARG A 197 -11.71 16.21 -19.28
N ILE A 198 -10.68 15.66 -18.60
CA ILE A 198 -9.27 15.98 -18.91
C ILE A 198 -8.88 15.20 -20.17
N ASN A 199 -8.32 15.91 -21.16
CA ASN A 199 -7.86 15.27 -22.39
C ASN A 199 -6.52 14.55 -22.15
N LEU A 200 -6.56 13.22 -22.02
CA LEU A 200 -5.37 12.36 -21.85
C LEU A 200 -4.58 12.17 -23.15
N LEU A 201 -5.14 12.53 -24.32
CA LEU A 201 -4.47 12.44 -25.63
C LEU A 201 -3.51 13.62 -25.88
N GLN A 202 -3.33 14.52 -24.92
CA GLN A 202 -2.29 15.55 -25.02
C GLN A 202 -0.91 14.88 -25.19
N PRO A 203 -0.04 15.40 -26.08
CA PRO A 203 1.24 14.74 -26.42
C PRO A 203 2.10 14.36 -25.21
N VAL A 204 2.17 15.23 -24.20
CA VAL A 204 2.96 14.98 -22.99
C VAL A 204 2.38 13.83 -22.17
N LEU A 205 1.05 13.80 -21.93
CA LEU A 205 0.40 12.74 -21.17
C LEU A 205 0.44 11.42 -21.94
N LEU A 206 0.13 11.47 -23.24
CA LEU A 206 0.15 10.28 -24.11
C LEU A 206 1.55 9.67 -24.18
N ALA A 207 2.59 10.49 -24.39
CA ALA A 207 3.96 10.01 -24.45
C ALA A 207 4.41 9.42 -23.11
N THR A 208 4.06 10.05 -21.98
CA THR A 208 4.49 9.57 -20.66
C THR A 208 3.69 8.36 -20.21
N LEU A 209 2.35 8.45 -20.16
CA LEU A 209 1.51 7.35 -19.70
C LEU A 209 1.56 6.18 -20.69
N GLY A 210 1.54 6.46 -22.00
CA GLY A 210 1.68 5.45 -23.04
C GLY A 210 3.07 4.79 -23.03
N GLY A 211 4.14 5.58 -22.89
CA GLY A 211 5.50 5.07 -22.77
C GLY A 211 5.71 4.21 -21.53
N MET A 212 5.20 4.63 -20.37
CA MET A 212 5.25 3.82 -19.15
C MET A 212 4.41 2.54 -19.29
N SER A 213 3.22 2.64 -19.89
CA SER A 213 2.37 1.45 -20.15
C SER A 213 3.06 0.46 -21.11
N ALA A 214 3.72 0.97 -22.16
CA ALA A 214 4.51 0.14 -23.08
C ALA A 214 5.70 -0.53 -22.37
N ALA A 215 6.38 0.20 -21.49
CA ALA A 215 7.47 -0.37 -20.69
C ALA A 215 6.98 -1.47 -19.74
N VAL A 216 5.87 -1.24 -19.04
CA VAL A 216 5.25 -2.26 -18.17
C VAL A 216 4.79 -3.47 -18.99
N ALA A 217 4.14 -3.25 -20.14
CA ALA A 217 3.74 -4.34 -21.04
C ALA A 217 4.95 -5.14 -21.55
N ALA A 218 6.07 -4.46 -21.88
CA ALA A 218 7.31 -5.13 -22.28
C ALA A 218 7.92 -5.97 -21.14
N ILE A 219 7.88 -5.47 -19.90
CA ILE A 219 8.30 -6.21 -18.71
C ILE A 219 7.43 -7.48 -18.56
N ILE A 220 6.10 -7.32 -18.54
CA ILE A 220 5.16 -8.45 -18.43
C ILE A 220 5.41 -9.46 -19.57
N TRP A 221 5.54 -8.99 -20.81
CA TRP A 221 5.82 -9.86 -21.95
C TRP A 221 7.17 -10.59 -21.84
N GLY A 222 8.21 -9.88 -21.38
CA GLY A 222 9.53 -10.49 -21.14
C GLY A 222 9.46 -11.59 -20.08
N PHE A 223 8.83 -11.31 -18.94
CA PHE A 223 8.68 -12.30 -17.86
C PHE A 223 7.79 -13.48 -18.26
N SER A 224 6.73 -13.27 -19.06
CA SER A 224 5.86 -14.36 -19.54
C SER A 224 6.55 -15.36 -20.50
N ARG A 225 7.76 -15.05 -20.97
CA ARG A 225 8.58 -15.94 -21.81
C ARG A 225 9.58 -16.78 -21.01
N LEU A 226 9.73 -16.50 -19.73
CA LEU A 226 10.66 -17.20 -18.84
C LEU A 226 9.94 -18.39 -18.18
N ASP A 227 10.68 -19.44 -17.90
CA ASP A 227 10.21 -20.47 -16.98
C ASP A 227 10.21 -19.94 -15.54
N SER A 228 9.55 -20.63 -14.63
CA SER A 228 9.39 -20.19 -13.23
C SER A 228 10.74 -20.02 -12.51
N THR A 229 11.75 -20.83 -12.82
CA THR A 229 13.09 -20.75 -12.24
C THR A 229 13.82 -19.50 -12.70
N MET A 230 13.84 -19.24 -14.01
CA MET A 230 14.45 -18.05 -14.60
C MET A 230 13.69 -16.78 -14.22
N MET A 231 12.37 -16.85 -14.14
CA MET A 231 11.52 -15.73 -13.70
C MET A 231 11.88 -15.29 -12.27
N ASN A 232 12.00 -16.24 -11.35
CA ASN A 232 12.41 -15.96 -9.98
C ASN A 232 13.85 -15.40 -9.92
N LEU A 233 14.79 -16.00 -10.66
CA LEU A 233 16.17 -15.55 -10.69
C LEU A 233 16.31 -14.14 -11.26
N VAL A 234 15.72 -13.87 -12.41
CA VAL A 234 15.77 -12.55 -13.08
C VAL A 234 15.03 -11.50 -12.25
N GLY A 235 13.84 -11.85 -11.74
CA GLY A 235 13.03 -10.95 -10.90
C GLY A 235 13.75 -10.52 -9.63
N THR A 236 14.27 -11.48 -8.87
CA THR A 236 14.99 -11.22 -7.62
C THR A 236 16.31 -10.49 -7.86
N THR A 237 17.08 -10.90 -8.88
CA THR A 237 18.34 -10.23 -9.23
C THR A 237 18.08 -8.77 -9.65
N THR A 238 17.09 -8.54 -10.49
CA THR A 238 16.72 -7.19 -10.94
C THR A 238 16.28 -6.34 -9.76
N ALA A 239 15.42 -6.87 -8.87
CA ALA A 239 14.98 -6.17 -7.67
C ALA A 239 16.17 -5.78 -6.78
N ASN A 240 17.08 -6.71 -6.50
CA ASN A 240 18.25 -6.47 -5.64
C ASN A 240 19.22 -5.45 -6.26
N VAL A 241 19.47 -5.52 -7.56
CA VAL A 241 20.30 -4.53 -8.29
C VAL A 241 19.65 -3.15 -8.23
N LEU A 242 18.35 -3.05 -8.48
CA LEU A 242 17.63 -1.78 -8.40
C LEU A 242 17.67 -1.19 -6.99
N LEU A 243 17.39 -1.99 -5.96
CA LEU A 243 17.43 -1.54 -4.57
C LEU A 243 18.82 -1.06 -4.15
N LEU A 244 19.87 -1.81 -4.48
CA LEU A 244 21.24 -1.39 -4.19
C LEU A 244 21.61 -0.11 -4.95
N THR A 245 21.18 0.02 -6.21
CA THR A 245 21.38 1.23 -7.02
C THR A 245 20.70 2.44 -6.39
N ILE A 246 19.49 2.26 -5.85
CA ILE A 246 18.77 3.32 -5.13
C ILE A 246 19.56 3.74 -3.88
N ILE A 247 20.01 2.78 -3.06
CA ILE A 247 20.83 3.05 -1.86
C ILE A 247 22.07 3.87 -2.23
N ILE A 248 22.84 3.42 -3.21
CA ILE A 248 24.05 4.10 -3.67
C ILE A 248 23.74 5.50 -4.22
N SER A 249 22.68 5.65 -5.00
CA SER A 249 22.27 6.96 -5.55
C SER A 249 21.86 7.96 -4.45
N PHE A 250 21.22 7.48 -3.37
CA PHE A 250 20.88 8.34 -2.23
C PHE A 250 22.12 8.79 -1.47
N ILE A 251 23.08 7.88 -1.23
CA ILE A 251 24.37 8.20 -0.61
C ILE A 251 25.13 9.21 -1.47
N LEU A 252 25.22 8.97 -2.78
CA LEU A 252 25.90 9.90 -3.71
C LEU A 252 25.22 11.28 -3.77
N ALA A 253 23.88 11.33 -3.71
CA ALA A 253 23.14 12.59 -3.64
C ALA A 253 23.49 13.37 -2.37
N GLY A 254 23.61 12.67 -1.23
CA GLY A 254 24.03 13.23 0.04
C GLY A 254 25.45 13.78 -0.02
N VAL A 255 26.39 13.00 -0.54
CA VAL A 255 27.79 13.42 -0.74
C VAL A 255 27.90 14.65 -1.66
N ARG A 256 27.16 14.64 -2.78
CA ARG A 256 27.13 15.76 -3.72
C ARG A 256 26.58 17.04 -3.08
N LYS A 257 25.61 16.92 -2.19
CA LYS A 257 25.05 18.03 -1.41
C LYS A 257 25.93 18.45 -0.22
N ARG A 258 27.02 17.74 0.01
CA ARG A 258 27.96 17.96 1.14
C ARG A 258 27.27 17.90 2.52
N ILE A 259 26.24 17.06 2.66
CA ILE A 259 25.65 16.78 3.98
C ILE A 259 26.54 15.77 4.73
N ASN A 260 26.44 15.77 6.06
CA ASN A 260 26.98 14.67 6.84
C ASN A 260 26.07 13.45 6.65
N VAL A 261 26.49 12.52 5.79
CA VAL A 261 25.71 11.35 5.38
C VAL A 261 25.44 10.43 6.57
N TYR A 262 26.45 10.24 7.44
CA TYR A 262 26.31 9.39 8.62
C TYR A 262 25.30 9.97 9.63
N ASP A 263 25.37 11.25 9.92
CA ASP A 263 24.42 11.90 10.84
C ASP A 263 23.00 11.89 10.27
N ALA A 264 22.85 12.10 8.97
CA ALA A 264 21.56 12.00 8.31
C ALA A 264 20.99 10.57 8.41
N PHE A 265 21.83 9.55 8.22
CA PHE A 265 21.43 8.16 8.41
C PHE A 265 20.98 7.91 9.86
N VAL A 266 21.76 8.31 10.85
CA VAL A 266 21.44 8.10 12.27
C VAL A 266 20.11 8.80 12.64
N GLU A 267 19.87 10.01 12.12
CA GLU A 267 18.61 10.73 12.31
C GLU A 267 17.41 9.93 11.80
N GLY A 268 17.47 9.44 10.55
CA GLY A 268 16.43 8.61 9.99
C GLY A 268 16.28 7.24 10.68
N ALA A 269 17.40 6.65 11.13
CA ALA A 269 17.37 5.41 11.89
C ALA A 269 16.65 5.56 13.25
N LYS A 270 16.78 6.70 13.91
CA LYS A 270 16.01 7.02 15.14
C LYS A 270 14.51 7.13 14.83
N GLU A 271 14.14 7.71 13.69
CA GLU A 271 12.74 7.73 13.24
C GLU A 271 12.23 6.31 13.00
N GLY A 272 13.04 5.42 12.43
CA GLY A 272 12.74 4.00 12.22
C GLY A 272 12.46 3.25 13.51
N PHE A 273 13.31 3.43 14.51
CA PHE A 273 13.10 2.87 15.84
C PHE A 273 11.78 3.36 16.46
N SER A 274 11.55 4.66 16.44
CA SER A 274 10.33 5.27 16.97
C SER A 274 9.08 4.75 16.24
N THR A 275 9.16 4.53 14.93
CA THR A 275 8.07 3.97 14.12
C THR A 275 7.78 2.53 14.51
N ALA A 276 8.80 1.68 14.70
CA ALA A 276 8.63 0.30 15.14
C ALA A 276 7.92 0.21 16.49
N VAL A 277 8.31 1.03 17.46
CA VAL A 277 7.65 1.09 18.78
C VAL A 277 6.19 1.57 18.65
N ARG A 278 5.94 2.57 17.84
CA ARG A 278 4.58 3.12 17.62
C ARG A 278 3.63 2.12 16.97
N ILE A 279 4.15 1.20 16.16
CA ILE A 279 3.33 0.18 15.47
C ILE A 279 2.83 -0.89 16.44
N ILE A 280 3.52 -1.18 17.55
CA ILE A 280 3.19 -2.28 18.48
C ILE A 280 1.70 -2.31 18.88
N PRO A 281 1.12 -1.24 19.46
CA PRO A 281 -0.27 -1.27 19.91
C PRO A 281 -1.26 -1.55 18.79
N TYR A 282 -1.01 -1.01 17.60
CA TYR A 282 -1.87 -1.22 16.43
C TYR A 282 -1.78 -2.66 15.92
N LEU A 283 -0.57 -3.22 15.89
CA LEU A 283 -0.36 -4.59 15.43
C LEU A 283 -0.97 -5.60 16.44
N VAL A 284 -0.80 -5.37 17.75
CA VAL A 284 -1.45 -6.16 18.79
C VAL A 284 -2.96 -6.12 18.62
N ALA A 285 -3.56 -4.93 18.55
CA ALA A 285 -5.01 -4.80 18.42
C ALA A 285 -5.56 -5.55 17.19
N VAL A 286 -4.91 -5.38 16.03
CA VAL A 286 -5.38 -5.98 14.78
C VAL A 286 -5.14 -7.49 14.77
N LEU A 287 -3.95 -7.98 15.13
CA LEU A 287 -3.66 -9.43 15.12
C LEU A 287 -4.47 -10.19 16.16
N VAL A 288 -4.73 -9.63 17.35
CA VAL A 288 -5.63 -10.25 18.33
C VAL A 288 -7.05 -10.33 17.79
N GLY A 289 -7.58 -9.26 17.19
CA GLY A 289 -8.92 -9.30 16.58
C GLY A 289 -9.05 -10.34 15.48
N ILE A 290 -8.05 -10.44 14.60
CA ILE A 290 -7.99 -11.44 13.51
C ILE A 290 -7.81 -12.84 14.09
N GLY A 291 -6.94 -13.03 15.09
CA GLY A 291 -6.71 -14.30 15.75
C GLY A 291 -7.97 -14.86 16.38
N VAL A 292 -8.72 -14.04 17.12
CA VAL A 292 -10.03 -14.40 17.70
C VAL A 292 -11.03 -14.79 16.60
N PHE A 293 -11.13 -14.01 15.54
CA PHE A 293 -12.02 -14.26 14.41
C PHE A 293 -11.65 -15.56 13.68
N ARG A 294 -10.37 -15.84 13.50
CA ARG A 294 -9.88 -17.09 12.89
C ARG A 294 -10.08 -18.29 13.80
N ALA A 295 -9.72 -18.20 15.09
CA ALA A 295 -9.85 -19.29 16.05
C ALA A 295 -11.32 -19.73 16.27
N SER A 296 -12.28 -18.83 16.09
CA SER A 296 -13.71 -19.18 16.10
C SER A 296 -14.14 -19.99 14.88
N GLY A 297 -13.36 -19.98 13.76
CA GLY A 297 -13.68 -20.54 12.46
C GLY A 297 -14.43 -19.58 11.54
N ALA A 298 -14.69 -18.34 11.97
CA ALA A 298 -15.41 -17.33 11.18
C ALA A 298 -14.66 -16.99 9.88
N MET A 299 -13.32 -16.90 9.92
CA MET A 299 -12.50 -16.62 8.75
C MET A 299 -12.60 -17.73 7.70
N ASP A 300 -12.60 -18.98 8.16
CA ASP A 300 -12.71 -20.15 7.27
C ASP A 300 -14.09 -20.20 6.58
N TRP A 301 -15.15 -19.85 7.31
CA TRP A 301 -16.49 -19.74 6.72
C TRP A 301 -16.56 -18.66 5.65
N LEU A 302 -15.94 -17.50 5.89
CA LEU A 302 -15.85 -16.42 4.92
C LEU A 302 -15.09 -16.87 3.65
N ILE A 303 -13.89 -17.43 3.85
CA ILE A 303 -13.02 -17.88 2.74
C ILE A 303 -13.72 -18.99 1.95
N ASN A 304 -14.24 -20.01 2.63
CA ASN A 304 -14.93 -21.13 1.99
C ASN A 304 -16.19 -20.69 1.24
N GLY A 305 -16.97 -19.74 1.80
CA GLY A 305 -18.13 -19.18 1.15
C GLY A 305 -17.78 -18.45 -0.14
N VAL A 306 -16.72 -17.61 -0.13
CA VAL A 306 -16.24 -16.93 -1.33
C VAL A 306 -15.63 -17.92 -2.32
N THR A 307 -14.85 -18.89 -1.86
CA THR A 307 -14.28 -19.96 -2.70
C THR A 307 -15.38 -20.72 -3.44
N TRP A 308 -16.46 -21.07 -2.74
CA TRP A 308 -17.61 -21.72 -3.35
C TRP A 308 -18.25 -20.84 -4.44
N LEU A 309 -18.46 -19.55 -4.17
CA LEU A 309 -18.99 -18.61 -5.18
C LEU A 309 -18.08 -18.49 -6.40
N VAL A 310 -16.76 -18.41 -6.19
CA VAL A 310 -15.77 -18.33 -7.28
C VAL A 310 -15.76 -19.64 -8.08
N SER A 311 -15.84 -20.79 -7.42
CA SER A 311 -15.86 -22.10 -8.10
C SER A 311 -17.04 -22.26 -9.06
N LEU A 312 -18.19 -21.59 -8.78
CA LEU A 312 -19.34 -21.59 -9.70
C LEU A 312 -19.04 -20.89 -11.04
N THR A 313 -18.04 -20.03 -11.08
CA THR A 313 -17.62 -19.34 -12.31
C THR A 313 -16.58 -20.13 -13.11
N GLY A 314 -16.08 -21.25 -12.58
CA GLY A 314 -15.00 -22.03 -13.17
C GLY A 314 -13.60 -21.38 -13.07
N CYS A 315 -13.47 -20.27 -12.32
CA CYS A 315 -12.21 -19.60 -12.09
C CYS A 315 -11.41 -20.28 -10.97
N ASN A 316 -10.08 -20.16 -11.02
CA ASN A 316 -9.21 -20.58 -9.92
C ASN A 316 -9.48 -19.71 -8.67
N ALA A 317 -9.56 -20.34 -7.51
CA ALA A 317 -9.88 -19.71 -6.23
C ALA A 317 -8.68 -19.57 -5.28
N ASP A 318 -7.45 -19.87 -5.70
CA ASP A 318 -6.24 -19.85 -4.87
C ASP A 318 -6.00 -18.46 -4.24
N TRP A 319 -6.43 -17.40 -4.92
CA TRP A 319 -6.33 -16.01 -4.46
C TRP A 319 -7.25 -15.65 -3.29
N VAL A 320 -8.30 -16.46 -3.04
CA VAL A 320 -9.34 -16.12 -2.05
C VAL A 320 -8.78 -16.06 -0.63
N GLY A 321 -7.76 -16.87 -0.33
CA GLY A 321 -7.07 -16.81 0.98
C GLY A 321 -6.43 -15.45 1.29
N ALA A 322 -6.08 -14.68 0.27
CA ALA A 322 -5.51 -13.33 0.41
C ALA A 322 -6.59 -12.21 0.41
N LEU A 323 -7.83 -12.52 0.05
CA LEU A 323 -8.93 -11.56 -0.09
C LEU A 323 -9.15 -10.67 1.14
N PRO A 324 -9.04 -11.16 2.40
CA PRO A 324 -9.17 -10.31 3.59
C PRO A 324 -8.24 -9.10 3.56
N THR A 325 -7.00 -9.24 3.07
CA THR A 325 -6.05 -8.12 2.91
C THR A 325 -6.56 -7.10 1.88
N ALA A 326 -7.05 -7.58 0.73
CA ALA A 326 -7.57 -6.72 -0.34
C ALA A 326 -8.79 -5.90 0.13
N LEU A 327 -9.74 -6.53 0.83
CA LEU A 327 -10.95 -5.87 1.33
C LEU A 327 -10.64 -4.85 2.44
N MET A 328 -9.63 -5.13 3.26
CA MET A 328 -9.23 -4.24 4.34
C MET A 328 -8.44 -3.03 3.84
N LYS A 329 -7.73 -3.12 2.72
CA LYS A 329 -6.81 -2.10 2.24
C LYS A 329 -7.46 -0.73 2.01
N PRO A 330 -8.61 -0.58 1.32
CA PRO A 330 -9.28 0.70 1.19
C PRO A 330 -9.75 1.31 2.51
N LEU A 331 -10.03 0.45 3.51
CA LEU A 331 -10.63 0.82 4.78
C LEU A 331 -9.60 1.22 5.83
N SER A 332 -8.49 0.47 5.91
CA SER A 332 -7.46 0.65 6.94
C SER A 332 -6.12 0.07 6.51
N GLY A 333 -5.10 0.92 6.38
CA GLY A 333 -3.73 0.48 6.06
C GLY A 333 -3.10 -0.39 7.16
N SER A 334 -3.34 -0.08 8.43
CA SER A 334 -2.88 -0.91 9.55
C SER A 334 -3.66 -2.24 9.64
N GLY A 335 -4.98 -2.21 9.37
CA GLY A 335 -5.81 -3.40 9.30
C GLY A 335 -5.37 -4.35 8.18
N ALA A 336 -5.15 -3.83 6.97
CA ALA A 336 -4.66 -4.61 5.83
C ALA A 336 -3.26 -5.19 6.11
N ARG A 337 -2.39 -4.44 6.80
CA ARG A 337 -1.08 -4.92 7.22
C ARG A 337 -1.19 -6.10 8.19
N GLY A 338 -2.12 -6.05 9.14
CA GLY A 338 -2.41 -7.17 10.04
C GLY A 338 -2.93 -8.39 9.28
N MET A 339 -3.84 -8.22 8.31
CA MET A 339 -4.32 -9.30 7.44
C MET A 339 -3.20 -9.90 6.57
N MET A 340 -2.27 -9.08 6.07
CA MET A 340 -1.08 -9.53 5.35
C MET A 340 -0.18 -10.39 6.24
N VAL A 341 0.06 -9.95 7.47
CA VAL A 341 0.87 -10.69 8.46
C VAL A 341 0.19 -12.01 8.83
N ASP A 342 -1.11 -12.00 9.09
CA ASP A 342 -1.90 -13.20 9.36
C ASP A 342 -1.86 -14.19 8.18
N ALA A 343 -1.99 -13.71 6.95
CA ALA A 343 -1.88 -14.55 5.75
C ALA A 343 -0.49 -15.19 5.63
N MET A 344 0.59 -14.43 5.88
CA MET A 344 1.96 -14.98 5.88
C MET A 344 2.19 -15.99 7.00
N ASN A 345 1.64 -15.77 8.19
CA ASN A 345 1.71 -16.72 9.31
C ASN A 345 0.97 -18.01 9.03
N THR A 346 -0.23 -17.91 8.44
CA THR A 346 -1.14 -19.05 8.24
C THR A 346 -0.73 -19.90 7.05
N TYR A 347 -0.37 -19.27 5.93
CA TYR A 347 -0.10 -19.96 4.67
C TYR A 347 1.39 -20.01 4.33
N GLY A 348 2.22 -19.28 5.05
CA GLY A 348 3.66 -19.11 4.78
C GLY A 348 3.97 -17.87 3.96
N ALA A 349 5.10 -17.22 4.27
CA ALA A 349 5.52 -15.98 3.60
C ALA A 349 5.80 -16.16 2.10
N ASP A 350 6.27 -17.33 1.70
CA ASP A 350 6.59 -17.66 0.30
C ASP A 350 5.47 -18.42 -0.44
N SER A 351 4.33 -18.65 0.22
CA SER A 351 3.15 -19.20 -0.44
C SER A 351 2.53 -18.22 -1.42
N PHE A 352 1.72 -18.70 -2.37
CA PHE A 352 0.96 -17.86 -3.29
C PHE A 352 0.10 -16.82 -2.52
N VAL A 353 -0.63 -17.27 -1.49
CA VAL A 353 -1.49 -16.42 -0.66
C VAL A 353 -0.65 -15.38 0.11
N GLY A 354 0.48 -15.77 0.69
CA GLY A 354 1.38 -14.86 1.40
C GLY A 354 1.93 -13.77 0.50
N ARG A 355 2.45 -14.15 -0.68
CA ARG A 355 2.93 -13.21 -1.70
C ARG A 355 1.82 -12.29 -2.22
N LEU A 356 0.66 -12.85 -2.55
CA LEU A 356 -0.47 -12.07 -3.03
C LEU A 356 -0.96 -11.06 -1.99
N SER A 357 -1.03 -11.44 -0.70
CA SER A 357 -1.37 -10.52 0.38
C SER A 357 -0.38 -9.36 0.48
N CYS A 358 0.92 -9.62 0.25
CA CYS A 358 1.95 -8.59 0.18
C CYS A 358 1.76 -7.66 -1.03
N ILE A 359 1.41 -8.21 -2.19
CA ILE A 359 1.15 -7.42 -3.40
C ILE A 359 -0.12 -6.56 -3.20
N PHE A 360 -1.19 -7.10 -2.61
CA PHE A 360 -2.38 -6.32 -2.25
C PHE A 360 -2.05 -5.15 -1.32
N GLN A 361 -1.24 -5.39 -0.29
CA GLN A 361 -0.82 -4.33 0.63
C GLN A 361 -0.05 -3.22 -0.08
N GLY A 362 0.73 -3.55 -1.11
CA GLY A 362 1.57 -2.62 -1.87
C GLY A 362 0.91 -2.00 -3.09
N SER A 363 -0.22 -2.53 -3.57
CA SER A 363 -0.81 -2.13 -4.86
C SER A 363 -1.52 -0.78 -4.84
N THR A 364 -1.99 -0.34 -3.67
CA THR A 364 -2.71 0.93 -3.46
C THR A 364 -2.37 1.51 -2.10
N ASP A 365 -2.88 2.71 -1.79
CA ASP A 365 -2.92 3.23 -0.43
C ASP A 365 -4.35 3.17 0.13
N THR A 366 -4.57 3.66 1.35
CA THR A 366 -5.83 3.51 2.09
C THR A 366 -6.80 4.64 1.73
N THR A 367 -7.70 4.38 0.79
CA THR A 367 -8.60 5.38 0.20
C THR A 367 -9.40 6.15 1.25
N PHE A 368 -10.09 5.47 2.19
CA PHE A 368 -10.90 6.17 3.20
C PHE A 368 -10.08 6.95 4.23
N TYR A 369 -8.86 6.50 4.54
CA TYR A 369 -7.96 7.25 5.42
C TYR A 369 -7.49 8.55 4.74
N ILE A 370 -7.06 8.48 3.49
CA ILE A 370 -6.61 9.64 2.72
C ILE A 370 -7.74 10.65 2.55
N LEU A 371 -8.96 10.18 2.24
CA LEU A 371 -10.16 11.01 2.20
C LEU A 371 -10.39 11.75 3.52
N ALA A 372 -10.35 11.03 4.64
CA ALA A 372 -10.62 11.61 5.95
C ALA A 372 -9.55 12.62 6.36
N VAL A 373 -8.27 12.32 6.12
CA VAL A 373 -7.15 13.20 6.49
C VAL A 373 -7.12 14.45 5.62
N TYR A 374 -7.16 14.31 4.30
CA TYR A 374 -6.97 15.43 3.40
C TYR A 374 -8.22 16.30 3.27
N PHE A 375 -9.40 15.72 3.10
CA PHE A 375 -10.64 16.51 3.06
C PHE A 375 -11.01 17.05 4.43
N GLY A 376 -10.79 16.26 5.49
CA GLY A 376 -11.04 16.67 6.87
C GLY A 376 -10.19 17.88 7.29
N SER A 377 -8.92 17.94 6.88
CA SER A 377 -8.01 19.05 7.23
C SER A 377 -8.47 20.42 6.72
N VAL A 378 -9.24 20.43 5.64
CA VAL A 378 -9.72 21.69 4.98
C VAL A 378 -11.25 21.83 4.99
N GLY A 379 -11.96 20.99 5.75
CA GLY A 379 -13.40 21.12 5.97
C GLY A 379 -14.28 20.75 4.76
N ILE A 380 -13.80 19.89 3.86
CA ILE A 380 -14.59 19.37 2.74
C ILE A 380 -15.59 18.33 3.25
N ALA A 381 -16.88 18.64 3.12
CA ALA A 381 -17.99 17.75 3.48
C ALA A 381 -18.53 16.95 2.27
N LYS A 382 -18.51 17.55 1.08
CA LYS A 382 -19.04 16.94 -0.16
C LYS A 382 -17.89 16.46 -1.03
N THR A 383 -17.66 15.15 -1.01
CA THR A 383 -16.52 14.50 -1.70
C THR A 383 -16.71 14.33 -3.21
N ARG A 384 -17.93 14.54 -3.75
CA ARG A 384 -18.27 14.32 -5.16
C ARG A 384 -17.87 12.91 -5.63
N HIS A 385 -17.13 12.82 -6.74
CA HIS A 385 -16.68 11.55 -7.33
C HIS A 385 -15.37 11.01 -6.75
N ALA A 386 -14.80 11.63 -5.71
CA ALA A 386 -13.52 11.21 -5.13
C ALA A 386 -13.52 9.76 -4.63
N VAL A 387 -14.57 9.38 -3.88
CA VAL A 387 -14.72 8.01 -3.35
C VAL A 387 -14.80 6.99 -4.48
N ALA A 388 -15.64 7.26 -5.49
CA ALA A 388 -15.81 6.35 -6.62
C ALA A 388 -14.51 6.17 -7.42
N CYS A 389 -13.78 7.26 -7.69
CA CYS A 389 -12.50 7.22 -8.40
C CYS A 389 -11.43 6.46 -7.59
N GLY A 390 -11.35 6.68 -6.27
CA GLY A 390 -10.43 5.97 -5.39
C GLY A 390 -10.71 4.47 -5.35
N LEU A 391 -11.96 4.07 -5.12
CA LEU A 391 -12.33 2.65 -5.07
C LEU A 391 -12.19 1.93 -6.41
N LEU A 392 -12.42 2.60 -7.54
CA LEU A 392 -12.15 2.03 -8.87
C LEU A 392 -10.65 1.85 -9.11
N SER A 393 -9.83 2.76 -8.62
CA SER A 393 -8.37 2.61 -8.61
C SER A 393 -7.93 1.42 -7.75
N ASP A 394 -8.49 1.28 -6.54
CA ASP A 394 -8.23 0.14 -5.65
C ASP A 394 -8.62 -1.19 -6.32
N LEU A 395 -9.80 -1.25 -6.93
CA LEU A 395 -10.27 -2.45 -7.64
C LEU A 395 -9.33 -2.83 -8.79
N ALA A 396 -8.88 -1.85 -9.58
CA ALA A 396 -7.92 -2.09 -10.66
C ALA A 396 -6.58 -2.63 -10.11
N GLY A 397 -6.11 -2.08 -9.00
CA GLY A 397 -4.91 -2.55 -8.30
C GLY A 397 -5.06 -3.99 -7.79
N ILE A 398 -6.20 -4.34 -7.22
CA ILE A 398 -6.52 -5.70 -6.75
C ILE A 398 -6.53 -6.69 -7.92
N ILE A 399 -7.24 -6.37 -9.01
CA ILE A 399 -7.30 -7.24 -10.19
C ILE A 399 -5.90 -7.43 -10.80
N ALA A 400 -5.13 -6.35 -10.92
CA ALA A 400 -3.76 -6.41 -11.42
C ALA A 400 -2.88 -7.27 -10.50
N ALA A 401 -2.99 -7.11 -9.18
CA ALA A 401 -2.21 -7.88 -8.22
C ALA A 401 -2.47 -9.39 -8.34
N ILE A 402 -3.73 -9.81 -8.52
CA ILE A 402 -4.11 -11.22 -8.75
C ILE A 402 -3.46 -11.72 -10.04
N ALA A 403 -3.66 -11.02 -11.16
CA ALA A 403 -3.13 -11.43 -12.46
C ALA A 403 -1.60 -11.52 -12.46
N ILE A 404 -0.92 -10.55 -11.83
CA ILE A 404 0.53 -10.52 -11.74
C ILE A 404 1.05 -11.61 -10.81
N CYS A 405 0.35 -11.87 -9.69
CA CYS A 405 0.74 -12.96 -8.79
C CYS A 405 0.67 -14.32 -9.49
N TYR A 406 -0.36 -14.58 -10.30
CA TYR A 406 -0.41 -15.78 -11.13
C TYR A 406 0.70 -15.83 -12.18
N LEU A 407 1.07 -14.70 -12.76
CA LEU A 407 2.16 -14.65 -13.74
C LEU A 407 3.50 -14.99 -13.11
N PHE A 408 3.79 -14.50 -11.90
CA PHE A 408 5.11 -14.62 -11.27
C PHE A 408 5.25 -15.87 -10.37
N PHE A 409 4.15 -16.36 -9.79
CA PHE A 409 4.17 -17.35 -8.72
C PHE A 409 3.09 -18.45 -8.86
N GLY A 410 2.31 -18.45 -9.95
CA GLY A 410 1.29 -19.45 -10.28
C GLY A 410 1.79 -20.66 -11.05
#